data_4ef92374e3b6fff90db33cee228333a0
#
_entry.id   4ef92374e3b6fff90db33cee228333a0
#
_cell.length_a   1.000
_cell.length_b   1.000
_cell.length_c   1.000
_cell.angle_alpha   90.00
_cell.angle_beta   90.00
_cell.angle_gamma   90.00
#
_symmetry.space_group_name_H-M   'P 1'
#
loop_
_entity.id
_entity.type
_entity.pdbx_description
1 polymer ?
#
loop_
_entity_poly.entity_id
_entity_poly.type
_entity_poly.pdbx_seq_one_letter_code
_entity_poly.pdbx_strand_id
1 'polypeptide(L)'
;MGATAKPQDLFAADSDVAALVYSPGDDPDALLHSFATNLIADGFDPVGLLQRRRGTRVDFVLMPDASTVGALSAAEPSLLNAVRRRPDLLIVNRFGSAELSGGGLLGVLVEAVRRDVPVLIAVPRALFPDWLAFSGGLTIRLDCTRYGLDRWWASLSKPPLPWSRSHTICEQMK
;
A
#
# COMPACT_ATOMS: atom_id res chain seq x y z
N MET A 1 -30.29 -7.76 10.09
CA MET A 1 -29.22 -8.76 10.19
C MET A 1 -28.25 -8.49 9.02
N GLY A 2 -27.20 -7.73 9.26
CA GLY A 2 -26.18 -7.49 8.23
C GLY A 2 -25.34 -8.75 8.05
N ALA A 3 -25.41 -9.38 6.89
CA ALA A 3 -24.45 -10.41 6.51
C ALA A 3 -23.07 -9.75 6.49
N THR A 4 -22.20 -10.13 7.41
CA THR A 4 -20.79 -9.75 7.35
C THR A 4 -20.22 -10.41 6.11
N ALA A 5 -19.99 -9.63 5.04
CA ALA A 5 -19.36 -10.15 3.83
C ALA A 5 -18.07 -10.85 4.24
N LYS A 6 -17.89 -12.08 3.77
CA LYS A 6 -16.63 -12.79 4.02
C LYS A 6 -15.50 -12.03 3.35
N PRO A 7 -14.29 -11.99 3.95
CA PRO A 7 -13.15 -11.31 3.33
C PRO A 7 -12.93 -11.70 1.86
N GLN A 8 -13.19 -12.95 1.51
CA GLN A 8 -13.10 -13.50 0.15
C GLN A 8 -14.04 -12.81 -0.87
N ASP A 9 -15.16 -12.23 -0.41
CA ASP A 9 -16.13 -11.54 -1.27
C ASP A 9 -15.73 -10.07 -1.52
N LEU A 10 -14.66 -9.59 -0.88
CA LEU A 10 -14.20 -8.20 -0.96
C LEU A 10 -13.21 -7.97 -2.10
N PHE A 11 -12.52 -9.02 -2.55
CA PHE A 11 -11.55 -8.93 -3.64
C PHE A 11 -12.25 -9.40 -4.92
N ALA A 12 -12.42 -8.50 -5.87
CA ALA A 12 -12.91 -8.82 -7.21
C ALA A 12 -11.75 -9.27 -8.10
N ALA A 13 -12.05 -10.05 -9.14
CA ALA A 13 -11.04 -10.61 -10.05
C ALA A 13 -10.22 -9.55 -10.82
N ASP A 14 -10.73 -8.34 -10.89
CA ASP A 14 -10.11 -7.16 -11.52
C ASP A 14 -9.45 -6.21 -10.53
N SER A 15 -9.39 -6.57 -9.24
CA SER A 15 -8.74 -5.74 -8.22
C SER A 15 -7.22 -5.80 -8.34
N ASP A 16 -6.57 -4.63 -8.39
CA ASP A 16 -5.11 -4.50 -8.46
C ASP A 16 -4.48 -4.61 -7.06
N VAL A 17 -4.44 -5.82 -6.53
CA VAL A 17 -3.87 -6.10 -5.21
C VAL A 17 -2.58 -6.89 -5.34
N ALA A 18 -1.49 -6.36 -4.84
CA ALA A 18 -0.18 -7.01 -4.81
C ALA A 18 0.31 -7.26 -3.40
N ALA A 19 0.80 -8.47 -3.16
CA ALA A 19 1.45 -8.87 -1.93
C ALA A 19 2.97 -8.92 -2.14
N LEU A 20 3.69 -8.00 -1.49
CA LEU A 20 5.15 -8.02 -1.41
C LEU A 20 5.57 -9.04 -0.35
N VAL A 21 5.94 -10.23 -0.79
CA VAL A 21 6.29 -11.33 0.11
C VAL A 21 7.75 -11.23 0.50
N TYR A 22 8.01 -11.15 1.81
CA TYR A 22 9.35 -10.99 2.35
C TYR A 22 9.72 -12.08 3.37
N SER A 23 11.01 -12.35 3.49
CA SER A 23 11.61 -13.31 4.41
C SER A 23 12.43 -12.60 5.49
N PRO A 24 12.80 -13.29 6.59
CA PRO A 24 13.83 -12.77 7.49
C PRO A 24 15.11 -12.44 6.70
N GLY A 25 15.62 -11.23 6.87
CA GLY A 25 16.77 -10.72 6.10
C GLY A 25 16.41 -9.75 4.97
N ASP A 26 15.16 -9.75 4.50
CA ASP A 26 14.66 -8.72 3.62
C ASP A 26 14.31 -7.44 4.41
N ASP A 27 14.39 -6.29 3.77
CA ASP A 27 13.99 -5.01 4.34
C ASP A 27 12.82 -4.39 3.57
N PRO A 28 11.58 -4.89 3.79
CA PRO A 28 10.41 -4.34 3.13
C PRO A 28 10.13 -2.87 3.53
N ASP A 29 10.54 -2.46 4.74
CA ASP A 29 10.32 -1.11 5.24
C ASP A 29 11.10 -0.09 4.38
N ALA A 30 12.40 -0.32 4.18
CA ALA A 30 13.24 0.54 3.34
C ALA A 30 12.81 0.50 1.87
N LEU A 31 12.46 -0.69 1.36
CA LEU A 31 12.04 -0.87 -0.02
C LEU A 31 10.74 -0.11 -0.31
N LEU A 32 9.72 -0.25 0.53
CA LEU A 32 8.43 0.44 0.36
C LEU A 32 8.55 1.94 0.53
N HIS A 33 9.37 2.39 1.48
CA HIS A 33 9.64 3.83 1.65
C HIS A 33 10.29 4.44 0.42
N SER A 34 11.34 3.80 -0.10
CA SER A 34 12.02 4.25 -1.33
C SER A 34 11.07 4.22 -2.54
N PHE A 35 10.26 3.19 -2.67
CA PHE A 35 9.27 3.07 -3.75
C PHE A 35 8.23 4.21 -3.70
N ALA A 36 7.62 4.45 -2.54
CA ALA A 36 6.65 5.52 -2.35
C ALA A 36 7.27 6.90 -2.64
N THR A 37 8.49 7.16 -2.17
CA THR A 37 9.20 8.42 -2.41
C THR A 37 9.43 8.67 -3.90
N ASN A 38 9.79 7.64 -4.65
CA ASN A 38 9.97 7.77 -6.10
C ASN A 38 8.65 8.01 -6.83
N LEU A 39 7.57 7.34 -6.42
CA LEU A 39 6.25 7.60 -7.00
C LEU A 39 5.82 9.06 -6.81
N ILE A 40 6.06 9.62 -5.61
CA ILE A 40 5.77 11.03 -5.34
C ILE A 40 6.62 11.94 -6.24
N ALA A 41 7.91 11.64 -6.40
CA ALA A 41 8.81 12.39 -7.27
C ALA A 41 8.37 12.33 -8.75
N ASP A 42 7.78 11.21 -9.17
CA ASP A 42 7.23 11.00 -10.51
C ASP A 42 5.81 11.61 -10.69
N GLY A 43 5.26 12.24 -9.65
CA GLY A 43 3.97 12.95 -9.70
C GLY A 43 2.75 12.08 -9.42
N PHE A 44 2.92 10.90 -8.86
CA PHE A 44 1.81 10.08 -8.35
C PHE A 44 1.44 10.44 -6.91
N ASP A 45 0.25 10.04 -6.50
CA ASP A 45 -0.30 10.25 -5.15
C ASP A 45 -0.43 8.92 -4.38
N PRO A 46 0.67 8.33 -3.90
CA PRO A 46 0.59 7.18 -3.02
C PRO A 46 0.20 7.62 -1.61
N VAL A 47 -0.73 6.88 -1.00
CA VAL A 47 -1.08 7.03 0.41
C VAL A 47 -0.78 5.72 1.15
N GLY A 48 -0.60 5.78 2.43
CA GLY A 48 -0.40 4.54 3.17
C GLY A 48 0.20 4.71 4.54
N LEU A 49 0.48 3.56 5.14
CA LEU A 49 1.15 3.43 6.42
C LEU A 49 2.40 2.60 6.26
N LEU A 50 3.54 3.21 6.54
CA LEU A 50 4.84 2.56 6.55
C LEU A 50 5.34 2.39 7.97
N GLN A 51 6.20 1.40 8.19
CA GLN A 51 6.92 1.25 9.44
C GLN A 51 8.36 1.75 9.28
N ARG A 52 8.85 2.40 10.32
CA ARG A 52 10.26 2.80 10.42
C ARG A 52 10.84 2.26 11.70
N ARG A 53 11.87 1.43 11.59
CA ARG A 53 12.58 0.93 12.77
C ARG A 53 13.65 1.92 13.20
N ARG A 54 13.68 2.20 14.51
CA ARG A 54 14.75 2.95 15.18
C ARG A 54 15.23 2.15 16.40
N GLY A 55 16.24 1.30 16.20
CA GLY A 55 16.65 0.32 17.20
C GLY A 55 15.53 -0.67 17.51
N THR A 56 15.08 -0.74 18.76
CA THR A 56 13.96 -1.59 19.20
C THR A 56 12.59 -0.96 18.99
N ARG A 57 12.54 0.34 18.69
CA ARG A 57 11.29 1.07 18.49
C ARG A 57 10.81 0.97 17.05
N VAL A 58 9.49 0.84 16.89
CA VAL A 58 8.81 0.90 15.60
C VAL A 58 7.89 2.12 15.60
N ASP A 59 8.14 3.02 14.68
CA ASP A 59 7.27 4.17 14.42
C ASP A 59 6.39 3.87 13.19
N PHE A 60 5.13 4.27 13.26
CA PHE A 60 4.22 4.23 12.11
C PHE A 60 4.20 5.59 11.43
N VAL A 61 4.43 5.60 10.13
CA VAL A 61 4.57 6.82 9.33
C VAL A 61 3.47 6.84 8.26
N LEU A 62 2.63 7.86 8.31
CA LEU A 62 1.62 8.11 7.27
C LEU A 62 2.27 8.74 6.04
N MET A 63 1.90 8.27 4.87
CA MET A 63 2.30 8.85 3.59
C MET A 63 1.12 9.63 2.97
N PRO A 64 1.36 10.72 2.26
CA PRO A 64 2.66 11.32 1.91
C PRO A 64 3.27 12.24 2.98
N ASP A 65 2.52 12.66 3.98
CA ASP A 65 2.92 13.74 4.92
C ASP A 65 4.10 13.39 5.84
N ALA A 66 4.49 12.11 5.87
CA ALA A 66 5.51 11.56 6.77
C ALA A 66 5.21 11.81 8.27
N SER A 67 3.94 12.07 8.62
CA SER A 67 3.51 12.22 10.01
C SER A 67 3.59 10.89 10.76
N THR A 68 4.06 10.94 12.00
CA THR A 68 4.20 9.75 12.84
C THR A 68 2.95 9.58 13.70
N VAL A 69 2.42 8.35 13.73
CA VAL A 69 1.30 7.96 14.60
C VAL A 69 1.73 6.91 15.60
N GLY A 70 1.18 6.99 16.81
CA GLY A 70 1.58 6.11 17.91
C GLY A 70 0.99 4.70 17.84
N ALA A 71 -0.09 4.50 17.09
CA ALA A 71 -0.78 3.22 16.99
C ALA A 71 -1.52 3.10 15.64
N LEU A 72 -1.75 1.87 15.18
CA LEU A 72 -2.50 1.58 13.95
C LEU A 72 -3.92 2.17 13.97
N SER A 73 -4.59 2.08 15.12
CA SER A 73 -5.94 2.62 15.29
C SER A 73 -6.03 4.14 15.10
N ALA A 74 -4.94 4.86 15.38
CA ALA A 74 -4.86 6.30 15.13
C ALA A 74 -4.66 6.64 13.65
N ALA A 75 -4.11 5.70 12.86
CA ALA A 75 -3.89 5.88 11.44
C ALA A 75 -5.15 5.64 10.60
N GLU A 76 -6.03 4.75 11.04
CA GLU A 76 -7.18 4.29 10.25
C GLU A 76 -8.09 5.41 9.73
N PRO A 77 -8.55 6.39 10.54
CA PRO A 77 -9.42 7.46 10.06
C PRO A 77 -8.75 8.31 8.96
N SER A 78 -7.47 8.61 9.12
CA SER A 78 -6.70 9.39 8.15
C SER A 78 -6.55 8.64 6.83
N LEU A 79 -6.26 7.35 6.89
CA LEU A 79 -6.14 6.49 5.72
C LEU A 79 -7.47 6.30 5.00
N LEU A 80 -8.58 6.10 5.73
CA LEU A 80 -9.91 6.03 5.13
C LEU A 80 -10.26 7.32 4.37
N ASN A 81 -9.97 8.47 4.96
CA ASN A 81 -10.18 9.75 4.28
C ASN A 81 -9.28 9.91 3.05
N ALA A 82 -8.03 9.46 3.12
CA ALA A 82 -7.12 9.48 1.98
C ALA A 82 -7.60 8.57 0.84
N VAL A 83 -7.99 7.33 1.14
CA VAL A 83 -8.51 6.36 0.16
C VAL A 83 -9.78 6.87 -0.53
N ARG A 84 -10.67 7.57 0.19
CA ARG A 84 -11.89 8.16 -0.39
C ARG A 84 -11.62 9.21 -1.46
N ARG A 85 -10.46 9.84 -1.46
CA ARG A 85 -10.00 10.76 -2.51
C ARG A 85 -9.45 10.08 -3.74
N ARG A 86 -9.44 8.75 -3.78
CA ARG A 86 -8.94 7.91 -4.88
C ARG A 86 -7.48 8.20 -5.22
N PRO A 87 -6.56 7.93 -4.31
CA PRO A 87 -5.12 8.02 -4.57
C PRO A 87 -4.71 7.04 -5.67
N ASP A 88 -3.50 7.20 -6.19
CA ASP A 88 -2.97 6.28 -7.20
C ASP A 88 -2.62 4.91 -6.63
N LEU A 89 -2.27 4.83 -5.35
CA LEU A 89 -1.84 3.61 -4.67
C LEU A 89 -2.08 3.70 -3.16
N LEU A 90 -2.59 2.61 -2.57
CA LEU A 90 -2.54 2.39 -1.13
C LEU A 90 -1.38 1.44 -0.79
N ILE A 91 -0.49 1.86 0.09
CA ILE A 91 0.61 1.03 0.61
C ILE A 91 0.34 0.70 2.08
N VAL A 92 0.29 -0.59 2.39
CA VAL A 92 0.15 -1.10 3.77
C VAL A 92 1.35 -1.95 4.13
N ASN A 93 2.15 -1.46 5.05
CA ASN A 93 3.27 -2.23 5.57
C ASN A 93 2.87 -2.83 6.92
N ARG A 94 2.31 -3.86 6.86
CA ARG A 94 2.36 -5.30 7.04
C ARG A 94 0.97 -5.87 7.21
N PHE A 95 0.77 -7.03 6.63
CA PHE A 95 -0.31 -7.94 6.98
C PHE A 95 0.08 -8.74 8.20
N GLY A 96 -0.81 -8.85 9.15
CA GLY A 96 -0.54 -9.55 10.40
C GLY A 96 -1.77 -10.12 11.09
N SER A 97 -1.62 -10.51 12.35
CA SER A 97 -2.67 -11.11 13.15
C SER A 97 -3.87 -10.17 13.37
N ALA A 98 -3.66 -8.86 13.35
CA ALA A 98 -4.74 -7.90 13.50
C ALA A 98 -5.74 -7.98 12.35
N GLU A 99 -5.26 -8.02 11.11
CA GLU A 99 -6.09 -8.14 9.91
C GLU A 99 -6.75 -9.52 9.84
N LEU A 100 -6.05 -10.58 10.20
CA LEU A 100 -6.60 -11.94 10.28
C LEU A 100 -7.74 -12.03 11.28
N SER A 101 -7.70 -11.25 12.36
CA SER A 101 -8.75 -11.19 13.39
C SER A 101 -9.91 -10.24 13.03
N GLY A 102 -9.90 -9.65 11.84
CA GLY A 102 -10.94 -8.71 11.39
C GLY A 102 -10.75 -7.27 11.89
N GLY A 103 -9.56 -6.94 12.40
CA GLY A 103 -9.18 -5.60 12.87
C GLY A 103 -8.06 -4.97 12.03
N GLY A 104 -7.20 -4.22 12.69
CA GLY A 104 -6.08 -3.55 12.05
C GLY A 104 -6.52 -2.57 10.97
N LEU A 105 -5.90 -2.64 9.79
CA LEU A 105 -6.24 -1.80 8.64
C LEU A 105 -7.21 -2.47 7.66
N LEU A 106 -7.92 -3.52 8.08
CA LEU A 106 -8.86 -4.23 7.21
C LEU A 106 -9.91 -3.30 6.58
N GLY A 107 -10.48 -2.38 7.36
CA GLY A 107 -11.45 -1.40 6.86
C GLY A 107 -10.90 -0.53 5.74
N VAL A 108 -9.63 -0.14 5.84
CA VAL A 108 -8.93 0.64 4.82
C VAL A 108 -8.71 -0.18 3.54
N LEU A 109 -8.30 -1.45 3.67
CA LEU A 109 -8.12 -2.36 2.53
C LEU A 109 -9.44 -2.57 1.77
N VAL A 110 -10.52 -2.84 2.50
CA VAL A 110 -11.86 -3.02 1.93
C VAL A 110 -12.31 -1.77 1.16
N GLU A 111 -12.13 -0.59 1.75
CA GLU A 111 -12.53 0.66 1.10
C GLU A 111 -11.69 0.94 -0.15
N ALA A 112 -10.39 0.62 -0.14
CA ALA A 112 -9.53 0.76 -1.31
C ALA A 112 -10.00 -0.13 -2.47
N VAL A 113 -10.23 -1.41 -2.20
CA VAL A 113 -10.72 -2.36 -3.21
C VAL A 113 -12.07 -1.92 -3.80
N ARG A 114 -13.01 -1.46 -2.95
CA ARG A 114 -14.32 -0.95 -3.41
C ARG A 114 -14.22 0.27 -4.30
N ARG A 115 -13.13 1.01 -4.22
CA ARG A 115 -12.90 2.24 -5.00
C ARG A 115 -11.96 2.04 -6.17
N ASP A 116 -11.59 0.80 -6.47
CA ASP A 116 -10.62 0.45 -7.51
C ASP A 116 -9.27 1.15 -7.32
N VAL A 117 -8.89 1.37 -6.05
CA VAL A 117 -7.56 1.86 -5.69
C VAL A 117 -6.61 0.68 -5.60
N PRO A 118 -5.52 0.66 -6.37
CA PRO A 118 -4.51 -0.39 -6.25
C PRO A 118 -3.95 -0.48 -4.83
N VAL A 119 -3.67 -1.70 -4.40
CA VAL A 119 -3.15 -1.98 -3.05
C VAL A 119 -1.83 -2.73 -3.13
N LEU A 120 -0.85 -2.23 -2.43
CA LEU A 120 0.43 -2.92 -2.18
C LEU A 120 0.55 -3.21 -0.69
N ILE A 121 0.60 -4.49 -0.33
CA ILE A 121 0.71 -4.91 1.07
C ILE A 121 1.95 -5.77 1.28
N ALA A 122 2.73 -5.48 2.32
CA ALA A 122 3.85 -6.34 2.71
C ALA A 122 3.34 -7.54 3.54
N VAL A 123 3.70 -8.74 3.12
CA VAL A 123 3.25 -9.98 3.74
C VAL A 123 4.45 -10.84 4.12
N PRO A 124 4.63 -11.15 5.41
CA PRO A 124 5.64 -12.12 5.81
C PRO A 124 5.44 -13.46 5.09
N ARG A 125 6.50 -14.08 4.60
CA ARG A 125 6.41 -15.37 3.89
C ARG A 125 5.65 -16.43 4.69
N ALA A 126 5.82 -16.44 6.01
CA ALA A 126 5.11 -17.37 6.90
C ALA A 126 3.59 -17.17 6.92
N LEU A 127 3.11 -15.94 6.69
CA LEU A 127 1.68 -15.58 6.66
C LEU A 127 1.11 -15.53 5.23
N PHE A 128 1.89 -15.83 4.22
CA PHE A 128 1.41 -15.77 2.84
C PHE A 128 0.28 -16.76 2.53
N PRO A 129 0.27 -18.01 3.07
CA PRO A 129 -0.90 -18.89 2.94
C PRO A 129 -2.17 -18.31 3.55
N ASP A 130 -2.08 -17.65 4.71
CA ASP A 130 -3.20 -16.99 5.37
C ASP A 130 -3.69 -15.79 4.53
N TRP A 131 -2.77 -15.02 3.96
CA TRP A 131 -3.10 -13.94 3.02
C TRP A 131 -3.82 -14.46 1.78
N LEU A 132 -3.39 -15.56 1.18
CA LEU A 132 -4.07 -16.16 0.03
C LEU A 132 -5.49 -16.59 0.37
N ALA A 133 -5.71 -17.22 1.52
CA ALA A 133 -7.03 -17.60 1.99
C ALA A 133 -7.90 -16.35 2.26
N PHE A 134 -7.32 -15.32 2.86
CA PHE A 134 -7.98 -14.06 3.16
C PHE A 134 -8.40 -13.29 1.89
N SER A 135 -7.52 -13.21 0.89
CA SER A 135 -7.77 -12.52 -0.37
C SER A 135 -8.55 -13.37 -1.40
N GLY A 136 -8.93 -14.60 -1.04
CA GLY A 136 -9.56 -15.52 -2.00
C GLY A 136 -8.67 -15.89 -3.19
N GLY A 137 -7.34 -15.78 -3.04
CA GLY A 137 -6.37 -15.99 -4.10
C GLY A 137 -6.26 -14.83 -5.11
N LEU A 138 -7.02 -13.76 -4.93
CA LEU A 138 -7.05 -12.61 -5.85
C LEU A 138 -5.96 -11.59 -5.50
N THR A 139 -4.72 -11.99 -5.68
CA THR A 139 -3.54 -11.17 -5.39
C THR A 139 -2.38 -11.52 -6.31
N ILE A 140 -1.60 -10.54 -6.68
CA ILE A 140 -0.33 -10.74 -7.38
C ILE A 140 0.77 -10.87 -6.33
N ARG A 141 1.48 -11.99 -6.36
CA ARG A 141 2.66 -12.17 -5.53
C ARG A 141 3.87 -11.47 -6.13
N LEU A 142 4.52 -10.62 -5.35
CA LEU A 142 5.79 -9.98 -5.68
C LEU A 142 6.89 -10.46 -4.74
N ASP A 143 8.07 -10.69 -5.27
CA ASP A 143 9.25 -10.86 -4.45
C ASP A 143 9.71 -9.50 -3.89
N CYS A 144 10.37 -9.50 -2.73
CA CYS A 144 10.82 -8.29 -2.05
C CYS A 144 12.01 -7.65 -2.78
N THR A 145 11.76 -7.17 -4.01
CA THR A 145 12.75 -6.54 -4.87
C THR A 145 12.19 -5.29 -5.53
N ARG A 146 13.06 -4.32 -5.78
CA ARG A 146 12.70 -3.10 -6.50
C ARG A 146 12.20 -3.41 -7.92
N TYR A 147 12.85 -4.33 -8.60
CA TYR A 147 12.46 -4.75 -9.93
C TYR A 147 11.03 -5.30 -9.99
N GLY A 148 10.64 -6.14 -9.01
CA GLY A 148 9.29 -6.67 -8.92
C GLY A 148 8.24 -5.56 -8.77
N LEU A 149 8.51 -4.59 -7.88
CA LEU A 149 7.62 -3.44 -7.67
C LEU A 149 7.49 -2.58 -8.92
N ASP A 150 8.59 -2.22 -9.56
CA ASP A 150 8.57 -1.35 -10.74
C ASP A 150 7.84 -2.01 -11.92
N ARG A 151 8.03 -3.32 -12.14
CA ARG A 151 7.29 -4.06 -13.17
C ARG A 151 5.80 -4.14 -12.91
N TRP A 152 5.42 -4.44 -11.66
CA TRP A 152 4.02 -4.47 -11.29
C TRP A 152 3.37 -3.10 -11.48
N TRP A 153 4.00 -2.04 -10.98
CA TRP A 153 3.49 -0.69 -11.11
C TRP A 153 3.31 -0.27 -12.59
N ALA A 154 4.29 -0.57 -13.42
CA ALA A 154 4.20 -0.31 -14.85
C ALA A 154 3.05 -1.05 -15.53
N SER A 155 2.67 -2.23 -15.02
CA SER A 155 1.55 -3.02 -15.57
C SER A 155 0.18 -2.39 -15.30
N LEU A 156 0.06 -1.49 -14.31
CA LEU A 156 -1.18 -0.79 -14.00
C LEU A 156 -1.52 0.34 -14.99
N SER A 157 -0.58 0.70 -15.87
CA SER A 157 -0.76 1.71 -16.94
C SER A 157 -1.32 3.06 -16.47
N LYS A 158 -0.91 3.51 -15.28
CA LYS A 158 -1.37 4.78 -14.72
C LYS A 158 -0.49 5.94 -15.19
N PRO A 159 -1.06 6.98 -15.82
CA PRO A 159 -0.30 8.20 -16.12
C PRO A 159 -0.10 9.03 -14.85
N PRO A 160 1.03 9.74 -14.70
CA PRO A 160 1.24 10.67 -13.60
C PRO A 160 0.28 11.86 -13.70
N LEU A 161 0.02 12.52 -12.57
CA LEU A 161 -0.85 13.69 -12.51
C LEU A 161 -0.33 14.85 -13.40
N PRO A 162 -1.21 15.61 -14.05
CA PRO A 162 -0.82 16.62 -15.05
C PRO A 162 0.15 17.69 -14.55
N TRP A 163 0.09 18.06 -13.26
CA TRP A 163 0.94 19.14 -12.69
C TRP A 163 2.40 18.71 -12.46
N SER A 164 2.72 17.43 -12.48
CA SER A 164 4.12 16.98 -12.32
C SER A 164 5.00 17.35 -13.53
N ARG A 165 4.37 17.73 -14.65
CA ARG A 165 5.09 18.14 -15.87
C ARG A 165 5.48 19.62 -15.90
N SER A 166 5.12 20.42 -14.88
CA SER A 166 5.30 21.88 -14.93
C SER A 166 6.68 22.39 -14.51
N HIS A 167 7.61 21.52 -14.14
CA HIS A 167 8.96 21.95 -13.74
C HIS A 167 9.99 22.01 -14.88
N THR A 168 9.60 21.66 -16.13
CA THR A 168 10.58 21.61 -17.24
C THR A 168 10.48 22.79 -18.21
N ILE A 169 9.65 23.80 -17.95
CA ILE A 169 9.45 24.93 -18.92
C ILE A 169 10.19 26.22 -18.53
N CYS A 170 10.95 26.25 -17.46
CA CYS A 170 11.67 27.47 -17.05
C CYS A 170 13.13 27.59 -17.48
N GLU A 171 13.64 26.74 -18.36
CA GLU A 171 15.07 26.79 -18.76
C GLU A 171 15.33 27.09 -20.24
N GLN A 172 14.35 27.57 -21.00
CA GLN A 172 14.61 28.01 -22.39
C GLN A 172 14.05 29.40 -22.67
N MET A 173 14.49 30.39 -21.89
CA MET A 173 14.46 31.81 -22.31
C MET A 173 15.65 32.54 -21.74
N LYS A 174 16.80 32.33 -22.36
CA LYS A 174 17.92 33.27 -22.39
C LYS A 174 18.54 33.28 -23.80
#